data_79a5f6eda50ac11c5c3f5809c38b8905
#
_entry.id   79a5f6eda50ac11c5c3f5809c38b8905
#
_cell.length_a   1.000
_cell.length_b   1.000
_cell.length_c   1.000
_cell.angle_alpha   90.00
_cell.angle_beta   90.00
_cell.angle_gamma   90.00
#
_symmetry.space_group_name_H-M   'P 1'
#
loop_
_entity.id
_entity.type
_entity.pdbx_description
1 polymer ?
#
loop_
_entity_poly.entity_id
_entity_poly.type
_entity_poly.pdbx_seq_one_letter_code
_entity_poly.pdbx_strand_id
1 'polypeptide(L)'
;SEILAHHNLEVTQAELARCREAIREGSIWKLAEVRSHASPRLREAFEWVLDQLEELDDSEVCSTLLELMASTNPIRKGGESLSEDIAFRPHILHLLALISLRWRLPGSWWDGSSGPPERVLIIQNSPPPWRESALGSIVENLIENPKTVVLGATPLGPIPYSFEDVSPF
;
A
#
# COMPACT_ATOMS: atom_id res chain seq x y z
N SER A 1 -13.74 -26.13 35.28
CA SER A 1 -13.48 -26.54 33.90
C SER A 1 -14.60 -26.08 32.96
N GLU A 2 -15.87 -26.19 33.34
CA GLU A 2 -17.04 -25.77 32.50
C GLU A 2 -17.08 -24.26 32.31
N ILE A 3 -16.82 -23.46 33.33
CA ILE A 3 -16.74 -22.00 33.26
C ILE A 3 -15.65 -21.55 32.29
N LEU A 4 -14.50 -22.21 32.29
CA LEU A 4 -13.40 -21.89 31.37
C LEU A 4 -13.76 -22.24 29.93
N ALA A 5 -14.43 -23.36 29.70
CA ALA A 5 -14.89 -23.77 28.39
C ALA A 5 -15.95 -22.78 27.84
N HIS A 6 -16.88 -22.34 28.67
CA HIS A 6 -17.88 -21.34 28.31
C HIS A 6 -17.22 -20.00 27.96
N HIS A 7 -16.29 -19.53 28.78
CA HIS A 7 -15.53 -18.31 28.54
C HIS A 7 -14.76 -18.38 27.20
N ASN A 8 -14.06 -19.48 26.95
CA ASN A 8 -13.32 -19.66 25.70
C ASN A 8 -14.24 -19.65 24.47
N LEU A 9 -15.44 -20.25 24.62
CA LEU A 9 -16.44 -20.24 23.54
C LEU A 9 -16.95 -18.82 23.26
N GLU A 10 -17.25 -18.05 24.29
CA GLU A 10 -17.69 -16.65 24.15
C GLU A 10 -16.61 -15.78 23.50
N VAL A 11 -15.35 -15.92 23.93
CA VAL A 11 -14.21 -15.21 23.34
C VAL A 11 -14.07 -15.57 21.86
N THR A 12 -14.16 -16.85 21.53
CA THR A 12 -14.07 -17.33 20.13
C THR A 12 -15.21 -16.77 19.28
N GLN A 13 -16.43 -16.79 19.79
CA GLN A 13 -17.59 -16.23 19.07
C GLN A 13 -17.47 -14.72 18.87
N ALA A 14 -17.00 -13.99 19.88
CA ALA A 14 -16.75 -12.56 19.76
C ALA A 14 -15.69 -12.24 18.70
N GLU A 15 -14.62 -13.02 18.64
CA GLU A 15 -13.56 -12.81 17.64
C GLU A 15 -14.05 -13.18 16.22
N LEU A 16 -14.84 -14.23 16.08
CA LEU A 16 -15.48 -14.55 14.80
C LEU A 16 -16.44 -13.43 14.32
N ALA A 17 -17.16 -12.82 15.24
CA ALA A 17 -18.01 -11.68 14.92
C ALA A 17 -17.19 -10.48 14.44
N ARG A 18 -16.05 -10.20 15.07
CA ARG A 18 -15.10 -9.15 14.63
C ARG A 18 -14.52 -9.44 13.26
N CYS A 19 -14.13 -10.69 13.00
CA CYS A 19 -13.63 -11.07 11.67
C CYS A 19 -14.70 -10.87 10.59
N ARG A 20 -15.95 -11.27 10.86
CA ARG A 20 -17.06 -11.07 9.90
C ARG A 20 -17.33 -9.60 9.64
N GLU A 21 -17.27 -8.77 10.67
CA GLU A 21 -17.43 -7.33 10.53
C GLU A 21 -16.27 -6.72 9.72
N ALA A 22 -15.04 -7.08 10.06
CA ALA A 22 -13.85 -6.64 9.34
C ALA A 22 -13.86 -7.04 7.86
N ILE A 23 -14.39 -8.22 7.51
CA ILE A 23 -14.61 -8.63 6.11
C ILE A 23 -15.65 -7.72 5.45
N ARG A 24 -16.76 -7.43 6.13
CA ARG A 24 -17.84 -6.58 5.60
C ARG A 24 -17.37 -5.14 5.37
N GLU A 25 -16.52 -4.63 6.25
CA GLU A 25 -15.95 -3.29 6.16
C GLU A 25 -14.71 -3.21 5.24
N GLY A 26 -14.18 -4.35 4.79
CA GLY A 26 -12.92 -4.39 4.05
C GLY A 26 -11.67 -4.16 4.91
N SER A 27 -11.76 -4.32 6.23
CA SER A 27 -10.66 -4.05 7.17
C SER A 27 -10.01 -5.31 7.75
N ILE A 28 -10.27 -6.49 7.16
CA ILE A 28 -9.80 -7.78 7.68
C ILE A 28 -8.28 -7.86 7.76
N TRP A 29 -7.58 -7.26 6.81
CA TRP A 29 -6.13 -7.26 6.81
C TRP A 29 -5.55 -6.44 7.97
N LYS A 30 -6.12 -5.27 8.23
CA LYS A 30 -5.76 -4.44 9.37
C LYS A 30 -5.99 -5.17 10.69
N LEU A 31 -7.10 -5.91 10.79
CA LEU A 31 -7.36 -6.75 11.96
C LEU A 31 -6.29 -7.85 12.09
N ALA A 32 -5.91 -8.53 11.01
CA ALA A 32 -4.86 -9.55 11.01
C ALA A 32 -3.50 -8.96 11.41
N GLU A 33 -3.12 -7.81 10.86
CA GLU A 33 -1.90 -7.09 11.22
C GLU A 33 -1.86 -6.79 12.72
N VAL A 34 -2.91 -6.17 13.26
CA VAL A 34 -3.01 -5.85 14.70
C VAL A 34 -2.92 -7.11 15.55
N ARG A 35 -3.58 -8.21 15.15
CA ARG A 35 -3.53 -9.47 15.88
C ARG A 35 -2.18 -10.16 15.82
N SER A 36 -1.44 -9.98 14.74
CA SER A 36 -0.09 -10.54 14.59
C SER A 36 0.88 -10.04 15.67
N HIS A 37 0.69 -8.83 16.17
CA HIS A 37 1.51 -8.26 17.23
C HIS A 37 1.24 -8.86 18.63
N ALA A 38 0.24 -9.71 18.79
CA ALA A 38 -0.09 -10.30 20.09
C ALA A 38 0.93 -11.36 20.56
N SER A 39 1.68 -11.98 19.65
CA SER A 39 2.78 -12.88 20.02
C SER A 39 3.78 -13.04 18.86
N PRO A 40 5.06 -13.37 19.14
CA PRO A 40 6.06 -13.60 18.11
C PRO A 40 5.64 -14.67 17.08
N ARG A 41 5.00 -15.76 17.55
CA ARG A 41 4.54 -16.84 16.65
C ARG A 41 3.43 -16.40 15.70
N LEU A 42 2.54 -15.52 16.13
CA LEU A 42 1.52 -14.96 15.26
C LEU A 42 2.15 -14.00 14.25
N ARG A 43 3.18 -13.28 14.66
CA ARG A 43 3.93 -12.41 13.78
C ARG A 43 4.66 -13.19 12.69
N GLU A 44 5.39 -14.24 13.06
CA GLU A 44 6.05 -15.15 12.12
C GLU A 44 5.05 -15.77 11.13
N ALA A 45 3.88 -16.20 11.63
CA ALA A 45 2.84 -16.74 10.76
C ALA A 45 2.25 -15.69 9.78
N PHE A 46 2.11 -14.45 10.23
CA PHE A 46 1.64 -13.35 9.39
C PHE A 46 2.67 -13.02 8.31
N GLU A 47 3.94 -12.90 8.66
CA GLU A 47 5.04 -12.68 7.72
C GLU A 47 5.14 -13.81 6.69
N TRP A 48 5.03 -15.06 7.15
CA TRP A 48 5.02 -16.21 6.25
C TRP A 48 3.86 -16.15 5.23
N VAL A 49 2.67 -15.71 5.63
CA VAL A 49 1.54 -15.52 4.69
C VAL A 49 1.87 -14.44 3.67
N LEU A 50 2.55 -13.36 4.07
CA LEU A 50 2.94 -12.29 3.17
C LEU A 50 4.00 -12.76 2.17
N ASP A 51 4.99 -13.51 2.62
CA ASP A 51 6.01 -14.11 1.75
C ASP A 51 5.38 -15.04 0.71
N GLN A 52 4.36 -15.82 1.11
CA GLN A 52 3.63 -16.67 0.16
C GLN A 52 2.87 -15.84 -0.90
N LEU A 53 2.34 -14.68 -0.52
CA LEU A 53 1.69 -13.79 -1.48
C LEU A 53 2.69 -13.17 -2.46
N GLU A 54 3.92 -12.94 -2.04
CA GLU A 54 4.99 -12.43 -2.88
C GLU A 54 5.56 -13.51 -3.83
N GLU A 55 5.70 -14.75 -3.34
CA GLU A 55 6.18 -15.88 -4.13
C GLU A 55 5.20 -16.36 -5.20
N LEU A 56 3.91 -16.11 -5.04
CA LEU A 56 2.87 -16.44 -6.03
C LEU A 56 2.87 -15.49 -7.25
N ASP A 57 3.99 -14.86 -7.52
CA ASP A 57 4.25 -13.73 -8.40
C ASP A 57 3.69 -13.84 -9.84
N ASP A 58 3.39 -15.01 -10.33
CA ASP A 58 2.86 -15.25 -11.69
C ASP A 58 1.36 -15.62 -11.74
N SER A 59 0.66 -15.67 -10.60
CA SER A 59 -0.73 -16.06 -10.63
C SER A 59 -1.65 -14.84 -10.68
N GLU A 60 -2.54 -14.83 -11.68
CA GLU A 60 -3.67 -13.91 -11.80
C GLU A 60 -4.51 -13.83 -10.51
N VAL A 61 -4.50 -14.91 -9.72
CA VAL A 61 -5.17 -15.00 -8.42
C VAL A 61 -4.51 -14.10 -7.39
N CYS A 62 -3.19 -14.01 -7.35
CA CYS A 62 -2.48 -13.22 -6.35
C CYS A 62 -2.59 -11.72 -6.61
N SER A 63 -2.47 -11.32 -7.88
CA SER A 63 -2.68 -9.92 -8.27
C SER A 63 -4.12 -9.48 -7.97
N THR A 64 -5.10 -10.33 -8.23
CA THR A 64 -6.51 -10.07 -7.92
C THR A 64 -6.76 -9.99 -6.41
N LEU A 65 -6.14 -10.85 -5.61
CA LEU A 65 -6.25 -10.79 -4.15
C LEU A 65 -5.63 -9.51 -3.60
N LEU A 66 -4.43 -9.14 -4.03
CA LEU A 66 -3.77 -7.90 -3.60
C LEU A 66 -4.58 -6.68 -4.00
N GLU A 67 -5.13 -6.64 -5.22
CA GLU A 67 -5.99 -5.56 -5.69
C GLU A 67 -7.27 -5.46 -4.85
N LEU A 68 -7.93 -6.60 -4.60
CA LEU A 68 -9.11 -6.66 -3.75
C LEU A 68 -8.81 -6.20 -2.33
N MET A 69 -7.71 -6.66 -1.73
CA MET A 69 -7.29 -6.28 -0.39
C MET A 69 -6.93 -4.80 -0.31
N ALA A 70 -6.25 -4.25 -1.31
CA ALA A 70 -5.93 -2.84 -1.39
C ALA A 70 -7.18 -1.97 -1.56
N SER A 71 -8.12 -2.38 -2.41
CA SER A 71 -9.36 -1.64 -2.67
C SER A 71 -10.35 -1.66 -1.50
N THR A 72 -10.37 -2.75 -0.73
CA THR A 72 -11.26 -2.92 0.42
C THR A 72 -10.69 -2.40 1.74
N ASN A 73 -9.41 -2.04 1.78
CA ASN A 73 -8.77 -1.41 2.93
C ASN A 73 -8.39 0.04 2.60
N PRO A 74 -9.35 0.96 2.52
CA PRO A 74 -9.06 2.34 2.18
C PRO A 74 -8.13 2.94 3.24
N ILE A 75 -7.03 3.49 2.77
CA ILE A 75 -6.06 4.14 3.61
C ILE A 75 -6.60 5.52 3.95
N ARG A 76 -6.59 5.85 5.22
CA ARG A 76 -6.83 7.22 5.65
C ARG A 76 -5.54 7.99 5.48
N LYS A 77 -5.47 8.77 4.41
CA LYS A 77 -4.32 9.65 4.14
C LYS A 77 -3.96 10.44 5.41
N GLY A 78 -2.70 10.36 5.80
CA GLY A 78 -2.11 11.18 6.84
C GLY A 78 -2.39 10.79 8.30
N GLY A 79 -3.09 9.71 8.58
CA GLY A 79 -3.52 9.37 9.96
C GLY A 79 -3.00 8.06 10.54
N GLU A 80 -2.36 7.22 9.76
CA GLU A 80 -1.89 5.94 10.25
C GLU A 80 -0.44 6.04 10.73
N SER A 81 -0.22 5.61 11.98
CA SER A 81 1.10 5.42 12.54
C SER A 81 1.88 4.41 11.67
N LEU A 82 3.00 4.85 11.13
CA LEU A 82 3.87 4.01 10.33
C LEU A 82 4.70 3.16 11.27
N SER A 83 4.49 1.84 11.24
CA SER A 83 5.35 0.86 11.89
C SER A 83 6.43 0.38 10.91
N GLU A 84 7.44 -0.32 11.43
CA GLU A 84 8.46 -0.99 10.61
C GLU A 84 7.88 -1.99 9.60
N ASP A 85 6.64 -2.43 9.86
CA ASP A 85 5.90 -3.40 9.05
C ASP A 85 5.18 -2.80 7.84
N ILE A 86 5.34 -1.51 7.60
CA ILE A 86 4.61 -0.82 6.53
C ILE A 86 4.84 -1.45 5.16
N ALA A 87 6.05 -1.95 4.92
CA ALA A 87 6.42 -2.57 3.65
C ALA A 87 5.59 -3.82 3.31
N PHE A 88 5.05 -4.50 4.32
CA PHE A 88 4.27 -5.72 4.17
C PHE A 88 2.75 -5.49 4.05
N ARG A 89 2.30 -4.25 4.09
CA ARG A 89 0.87 -3.97 3.95
C ARG A 89 0.39 -4.22 2.53
N PRO A 90 -0.77 -4.86 2.31
CA PRO A 90 -1.27 -5.20 0.98
C PRO A 90 -1.32 -4.02 0.01
N HIS A 91 -1.73 -2.85 0.47
CA HIS A 91 -1.78 -1.65 -0.36
C HIS A 91 -0.39 -1.11 -0.73
N ILE A 92 0.63 -1.36 0.11
CA ILE A 92 2.02 -1.04 -0.24
C ILE A 92 2.54 -2.03 -1.30
N LEU A 93 2.30 -3.32 -1.10
CA LEU A 93 2.66 -4.35 -2.08
C LEU A 93 1.96 -4.08 -3.42
N HIS A 94 0.67 -3.73 -3.39
CA HIS A 94 -0.08 -3.33 -4.58
C HIS A 94 0.51 -2.07 -5.24
N LEU A 95 0.85 -1.04 -4.47
CA LEU A 95 1.50 0.16 -4.98
C LEU A 95 2.84 -0.17 -5.66
N LEU A 96 3.68 -0.98 -5.01
CA LEU A 96 4.96 -1.41 -5.58
C LEU A 96 4.78 -2.22 -6.87
N ALA A 97 3.81 -3.12 -6.90
CA ALA A 97 3.45 -3.87 -8.10
C ALA A 97 2.99 -2.94 -9.23
N LEU A 98 2.14 -1.96 -8.94
CA LEU A 98 1.70 -0.97 -9.92
C LEU A 98 2.87 -0.15 -10.46
N ILE A 99 3.78 0.30 -9.59
CA ILE A 99 4.98 1.02 -10.01
C ILE A 99 5.81 0.15 -10.94
N SER A 100 6.07 -1.09 -10.57
CA SER A 100 6.91 -2.01 -11.35
C SER A 100 6.29 -2.37 -12.70
N LEU A 101 4.98 -2.60 -12.74
CA LEU A 101 4.29 -3.08 -13.94
C LEU A 101 3.84 -1.96 -14.88
N ARG A 102 3.38 -0.83 -14.33
CA ARG A 102 2.69 0.21 -15.12
C ARG A 102 3.47 1.51 -15.26
N TRP A 103 4.35 1.83 -14.29
CA TRP A 103 5.09 3.08 -14.40
C TRP A 103 6.17 2.99 -15.46
N ARG A 104 6.25 4.04 -16.26
CA ARG A 104 7.30 4.24 -17.25
C ARG A 104 7.86 5.64 -17.08
N LEU A 105 9.15 5.78 -17.29
CA LEU A 105 9.78 7.10 -17.29
C LEU A 105 9.16 7.98 -18.37
N PRO A 106 8.91 9.27 -18.07
CA PRO A 106 8.41 10.22 -19.05
C PRO A 106 9.33 10.30 -20.25
N GLY A 107 8.74 10.63 -21.42
CA GLY A 107 9.50 10.93 -22.61
C GLY A 107 9.91 9.73 -23.43
N SER A 108 9.15 8.64 -23.37
CA SER A 108 9.34 7.47 -24.25
C SER A 108 10.81 7.12 -24.51
N TRP A 109 11.63 7.25 -23.47
CA TRP A 109 13.03 6.88 -23.49
C TRP A 109 13.26 5.46 -24.04
N TRP A 110 12.27 4.61 -23.86
CA TRP A 110 12.26 3.21 -24.28
C TRP A 110 12.14 3.04 -25.80
N ASP A 111 11.46 3.94 -26.47
CA ASP A 111 11.28 3.92 -27.93
C ASP A 111 12.29 4.79 -28.66
N GLY A 112 13.22 5.40 -27.94
CA GLY A 112 14.28 6.24 -28.49
C GLY A 112 13.84 7.60 -29.01
N SER A 113 12.56 7.97 -28.84
CA SER A 113 12.02 9.20 -29.47
C SER A 113 12.37 10.49 -28.73
N SER A 114 12.63 10.42 -27.41
CA SER A 114 12.83 11.61 -26.57
C SER A 114 14.11 11.62 -25.74
N GLY A 115 14.86 10.53 -25.73
CA GLY A 115 16.03 10.39 -24.88
C GLY A 115 15.72 10.26 -23.38
N PRO A 116 16.73 10.11 -22.52
CA PRO A 116 16.54 9.96 -21.09
C PRO A 116 16.01 11.24 -20.44
N PRO A 117 15.35 11.13 -19.28
CA PRO A 117 14.98 12.30 -18.48
C PRO A 117 16.20 13.14 -18.12
N GLU A 118 16.06 14.45 -18.19
CA GLU A 118 17.14 15.39 -17.87
C GLU A 118 17.04 15.92 -16.43
N ARG A 119 15.85 15.83 -15.82
CA ARG A 119 15.55 16.42 -14.53
C ARG A 119 14.73 15.46 -13.66
N VAL A 120 15.01 15.44 -12.38
CA VAL A 120 14.18 14.80 -11.36
C VAL A 120 13.78 15.87 -10.36
N LEU A 121 12.49 16.04 -10.17
CA LEU A 121 11.92 16.89 -9.13
C LEU A 121 11.39 16.00 -8.02
N ILE A 122 11.82 16.24 -6.79
CA ILE A 122 11.32 15.52 -5.62
C ILE A 122 10.55 16.51 -4.74
N ILE A 123 9.25 16.28 -4.57
CA ILE A 123 8.40 17.04 -3.66
C ILE A 123 8.69 16.55 -2.23
N GLN A 124 9.22 17.43 -1.40
CA GLN A 124 9.56 17.14 0.00
C GLN A 124 8.77 18.03 0.94
N ASN A 125 8.61 17.57 2.17
CA ASN A 125 7.98 18.32 3.27
C ASN A 125 6.55 18.83 2.96
N SER A 126 5.89 18.22 2.00
CA SER A 126 4.49 18.50 1.69
C SER A 126 3.71 17.19 1.82
N PRO A 127 2.74 17.12 2.72
CA PRO A 127 1.89 15.93 2.79
C PRO A 127 1.02 15.85 1.53
N PRO A 128 0.72 14.63 1.05
CA PRO A 128 -0.29 14.45 0.02
C PRO A 128 -1.69 14.85 0.56
N PRO A 129 -2.63 15.21 -0.28
CA PRO A 129 -2.56 15.18 -1.75
C PRO A 129 -1.80 16.39 -2.32
N TRP A 130 -0.76 16.11 -3.08
CA TRP A 130 0.06 17.17 -3.68
C TRP A 130 -0.67 18.00 -4.73
N ARG A 131 -1.63 17.39 -5.44
CA ARG A 131 -2.48 18.07 -6.43
C ARG A 131 -3.33 19.18 -5.83
N GLU A 132 -3.75 19.01 -4.58
CA GLU A 132 -4.55 20.01 -3.85
C GLU A 132 -3.69 21.09 -3.20
N SER A 133 -2.38 20.91 -3.20
CA SER A 133 -1.44 21.88 -2.65
C SER A 133 -1.21 23.06 -3.60
N ALA A 134 -0.66 24.15 -3.05
CA ALA A 134 -0.25 25.31 -3.85
C ALA A 134 0.80 24.97 -4.94
N LEU A 135 1.46 23.82 -4.80
CA LEU A 135 2.41 23.29 -5.78
C LEU A 135 1.75 22.52 -6.91
N GLY A 136 0.46 22.16 -6.78
CA GLY A 136 -0.24 21.30 -7.75
C GLY A 136 -0.18 21.84 -9.17
N SER A 137 -0.47 23.10 -9.39
CA SER A 137 -0.41 23.73 -10.72
C SER A 137 1.00 23.80 -11.31
N ILE A 138 2.02 23.94 -10.46
CA ILE A 138 3.44 23.92 -10.88
C ILE A 138 3.83 22.50 -11.28
N VAL A 139 3.42 21.53 -10.50
CA VAL A 139 3.70 20.12 -10.74
C VAL A 139 3.02 19.63 -12.01
N GLU A 140 1.77 19.98 -12.25
CA GLU A 140 1.04 19.62 -13.47
C GLU A 140 1.75 20.15 -14.73
N ASN A 141 2.20 21.38 -14.73
CA ASN A 141 2.98 21.94 -15.84
C ASN A 141 4.33 21.22 -16.04
N LEU A 142 4.93 20.72 -14.97
CA LEU A 142 6.21 19.99 -15.05
C LEU A 142 6.04 18.54 -15.50
N ILE A 143 4.92 17.91 -15.18
CA ILE A 143 4.59 16.52 -15.60
C ILE A 143 4.39 16.46 -17.11
N GLU A 144 3.87 17.52 -17.73
CA GLU A 144 3.71 17.58 -19.17
C GLU A 144 5.06 17.65 -19.92
N ASN A 145 6.15 17.97 -19.20
CA ASN A 145 7.48 18.01 -19.79
C ASN A 145 8.08 16.58 -19.84
N PRO A 146 8.25 16.00 -21.03
CA PRO A 146 8.73 14.62 -21.19
C PRO A 146 10.13 14.37 -20.66
N LYS A 147 10.88 15.43 -20.34
CA LYS A 147 12.25 15.34 -19.79
C LYS A 147 12.32 15.49 -18.27
N THR A 148 11.19 15.64 -17.62
CA THR A 148 11.11 15.82 -16.16
C THR A 148 10.38 14.67 -15.49
N VAL A 149 11.03 14.03 -14.54
CA VAL A 149 10.41 13.04 -13.64
C VAL A 149 10.00 13.75 -12.36
N VAL A 150 8.75 13.62 -11.96
CA VAL A 150 8.23 14.16 -10.71
C VAL A 150 7.95 13.03 -9.74
N LEU A 151 8.56 13.10 -8.57
CA LEU A 151 8.44 12.11 -7.50
C LEU A 151 7.97 12.81 -6.22
N GLY A 152 7.19 12.12 -5.40
CA GLY A 152 6.84 12.57 -4.05
C GLY A 152 7.67 11.80 -3.03
N ALA A 153 8.23 12.50 -2.06
CA ALA A 153 8.92 11.87 -0.94
C ALA A 153 7.91 11.24 0.03
N THR A 154 8.09 9.97 0.32
CA THR A 154 7.27 9.22 1.28
C THR A 154 8.18 8.48 2.27
N PRO A 155 7.64 7.98 3.38
CA PRO A 155 8.41 7.15 4.31
C PRO A 155 9.02 5.88 3.68
N LEU A 156 8.48 5.40 2.57
CA LEU A 156 9.04 4.28 1.79
C LEU A 156 10.09 4.72 0.75
N GLY A 157 10.36 6.00 0.65
CA GLY A 157 11.18 6.58 -0.40
C GLY A 157 10.37 7.35 -1.43
N PRO A 158 11.01 7.85 -2.49
CA PRO A 158 10.35 8.62 -3.52
C PRO A 158 9.46 7.72 -4.40
N ILE A 159 8.21 8.11 -4.56
CA ILE A 159 7.24 7.45 -5.45
C ILE A 159 6.87 8.37 -6.62
N PRO A 160 6.53 7.82 -7.79
CA PRO A 160 6.06 8.64 -8.91
C PRO A 160 4.80 9.41 -8.55
N TYR A 161 4.77 10.70 -8.89
CA TYR A 161 3.63 11.57 -8.61
C TYR A 161 2.30 11.03 -9.18
N SER A 162 2.35 10.37 -10.33
CA SER A 162 1.18 9.76 -10.96
C SER A 162 0.50 8.67 -10.11
N PHE A 163 1.15 8.18 -9.07
CA PHE A 163 0.61 7.19 -8.14
C PHE A 163 0.11 7.80 -6.81
N GLU A 164 -0.03 9.13 -6.76
CA GLU A 164 -0.53 9.82 -5.58
C GLU A 164 -1.88 9.27 -5.10
N ASP A 165 -2.82 9.00 -6.04
CA ASP A 165 -4.18 8.56 -5.72
C ASP A 165 -4.23 7.14 -5.12
N VAL A 166 -3.24 6.31 -5.43
CA VAL A 166 -3.12 4.94 -4.91
C VAL A 166 -2.09 4.81 -3.80
N SER A 167 -1.42 5.91 -3.48
CA SER A 167 -0.46 5.97 -2.39
C SER A 167 -1.16 6.06 -1.03
N PRO A 168 -0.68 5.32 -0.03
CA PRO A 168 -1.20 5.39 1.33
C PRO A 168 -0.77 6.65 2.09
N PHE A 169 0.08 7.45 1.50
CA PHE A 169 0.70 8.62 2.14
C PHE A 169 0.17 9.91 1.62
#